data_ee389e7f9335059b99c08148ddf3d2f2
#
_entry.id   ee389e7f9335059b99c08148ddf3d2f2
#
_cell.length_a   1.000
_cell.length_b   1.000
_cell.length_c   1.000
_cell.angle_alpha   90.00
_cell.angle_beta   90.00
_cell.angle_gamma   90.00
#
_symmetry.space_group_name_H-M   'P 1'
#
loop_
_entity.id
_entity.type
_entity.pdbx_description
1 polymer ?
#
loop_
_entity_poly.entity_id
_entity_poly.type
_entity_poly.pdbx_seq_one_letter_code
_entity_poly.pdbx_strand_id
1 'polypeptide(L)'
;MTLGKFLADATCNSTDKNVTFFPSYGAEQRGGTANCFVVISDEAIGAPLGDVMDDLIVMNGPSLAKFLPTLKQGGNLFINSSIVSDDIGRSDVKLVKAPVTELALEMGNAKVLNVIMLGVYVGYTEVIDPAIVWETIEHKLASKPKLLPLNKQAFEKGLELGRGQR
;
A
#
# COMPACT_ATOMS: atom_id res chain seq x y z
N MET A 1 -0.27 5.27 -5.29
CA MET A 1 0.85 5.56 -6.22
C MET A 1 2.22 5.32 -5.55
N THR A 2 2.68 6.19 -4.66
CA THR A 2 4.01 6.07 -4.00
C THR A 2 4.22 4.73 -3.30
N LEU A 3 3.22 4.25 -2.55
CA LEU A 3 3.25 2.96 -1.88
C LEU A 3 3.47 1.81 -2.88
N GLY A 4 2.65 1.74 -3.93
CA GLY A 4 2.78 0.69 -4.94
C GLY A 4 4.12 0.73 -5.68
N LYS A 5 4.68 1.93 -5.89
CA LYS A 5 6.01 2.08 -6.48
C LYS A 5 7.11 1.53 -5.56
N PHE A 6 7.07 1.83 -4.26
CA PHE A 6 8.04 1.26 -3.31
C PHE A 6 7.97 -0.26 -3.27
N LEU A 7 6.74 -0.81 -3.24
CA LEU A 7 6.54 -2.26 -3.25
C LEU A 7 7.11 -2.91 -4.52
N ALA A 8 6.81 -2.34 -5.69
CA ALA A 8 7.30 -2.85 -6.97
C ALA A 8 8.82 -2.74 -7.08
N ASP A 9 9.41 -1.60 -6.69
CA ASP A 9 10.86 -1.40 -6.73
C ASP A 9 11.59 -2.36 -5.77
N ALA A 10 11.04 -2.58 -4.57
CA ALA A 10 11.60 -3.54 -3.61
C ALA A 10 11.56 -4.97 -4.15
N THR A 11 10.44 -5.36 -4.77
CA THR A 11 10.31 -6.68 -5.40
C THR A 11 11.31 -6.86 -6.55
N CYS A 12 11.37 -5.89 -7.46
CA CYS A 12 12.19 -5.96 -8.66
C CYS A 12 13.70 -6.03 -8.36
N ASN A 13 14.15 -5.27 -7.36
CA ASN A 13 15.59 -5.10 -7.11
C ASN A 13 16.19 -6.15 -6.18
N SER A 14 15.38 -6.86 -5.41
CA SER A 14 15.87 -7.65 -4.29
C SER A 14 15.21 -9.02 -4.15
N THR A 15 14.43 -9.46 -5.14
CA THR A 15 13.82 -10.78 -5.16
C THR A 15 13.90 -11.41 -6.55
N ASP A 16 13.72 -12.73 -6.62
CA ASP A 16 13.63 -13.48 -7.89
C ASP A 16 12.20 -13.43 -8.49
N LYS A 17 11.28 -12.67 -7.84
CA LYS A 17 9.88 -12.55 -8.30
C LYS A 17 9.76 -11.62 -9.49
N ASN A 18 8.84 -11.95 -10.38
CA ASN A 18 8.40 -11.06 -11.44
C ASN A 18 7.47 -9.99 -10.84
N VAL A 19 7.59 -8.76 -11.31
CA VAL A 19 6.74 -7.66 -10.87
C VAL A 19 6.38 -6.75 -12.02
N THR A 20 5.13 -6.28 -12.03
CA THR A 20 4.71 -5.17 -12.88
C THR A 20 4.12 -4.05 -12.03
N PHE A 21 4.35 -2.81 -12.45
CA PHE A 21 3.77 -1.61 -11.85
C PHE A 21 3.10 -0.80 -12.94
N PHE A 22 1.78 -0.68 -12.86
CA PHE A 22 0.98 0.07 -13.82
C PHE A 22 0.25 1.24 -13.13
N PRO A 23 0.74 2.48 -13.28
CA PRO A 23 0.07 3.66 -12.77
C PRO A 23 -1.09 4.04 -13.69
N SER A 24 -2.25 4.35 -13.10
CA SER A 24 -3.42 4.85 -13.81
C SER A 24 -3.78 6.24 -13.28
N TYR A 25 -3.77 7.21 -14.16
CA TYR A 25 -4.21 8.57 -13.90
C TYR A 25 -5.58 8.76 -14.57
N GLY A 26 -6.58 9.23 -13.81
CA GLY A 26 -7.85 9.61 -14.39
C GLY A 26 -7.69 10.69 -15.45
N ALA A 27 -8.56 10.72 -16.44
CA ALA A 27 -8.58 11.75 -17.50
C ALA A 27 -8.86 13.18 -16.97
N GLU A 28 -9.29 13.29 -15.72
CA GLU A 28 -9.58 14.54 -15.05
C GLU A 28 -8.28 15.23 -14.61
N GLN A 29 -8.05 16.43 -15.10
CA GLN A 29 -6.83 17.20 -14.80
C GLN A 29 -6.68 17.62 -13.32
N ARG A 30 -7.78 17.61 -12.54
CA ARG A 30 -7.80 17.85 -11.08
C ARG A 30 -8.95 17.09 -10.42
N GLY A 31 -8.67 16.39 -9.30
CA GLY A 31 -9.69 15.70 -8.51
C GLY A 31 -10.03 14.28 -8.95
N GLY A 32 -9.41 13.75 -10.01
CA GLY A 32 -9.59 12.37 -10.44
C GLY A 32 -8.96 11.34 -9.49
N THR A 33 -9.44 10.09 -9.56
CA THR A 33 -8.86 8.97 -8.82
C THR A 33 -7.50 8.59 -9.40
N ALA A 34 -6.42 8.70 -8.62
CA ALA A 34 -5.12 8.17 -8.97
C ALA A 34 -4.96 6.78 -8.31
N ASN A 35 -4.71 5.76 -9.11
CA ASN A 35 -4.48 4.40 -8.63
C ASN A 35 -3.31 3.74 -9.35
N CYS A 36 -2.80 2.65 -8.82
CA CYS A 36 -1.83 1.81 -9.49
C CYS A 36 -2.13 0.34 -9.21
N PHE A 37 -1.78 -0.49 -10.18
CA PHE A 37 -1.77 -1.94 -10.03
C PHE A 37 -0.33 -2.40 -9.84
N VAL A 38 -0.15 -3.35 -8.93
CA VAL A 38 1.12 -4.06 -8.72
C VAL A 38 0.81 -5.54 -8.80
N VAL A 39 1.44 -6.23 -9.74
CA VAL A 39 1.35 -7.68 -9.83
C VAL A 39 2.70 -8.26 -9.44
N ILE A 40 2.70 -9.18 -8.49
CA ILE A 40 3.88 -9.89 -8.00
C ILE A 40 3.64 -11.38 -8.22
N SER A 41 4.55 -12.07 -8.91
CA SER A 41 4.40 -13.48 -9.25
C SER A 41 5.75 -14.19 -9.26
N ASP A 42 5.73 -15.47 -8.93
CA ASP A 42 6.89 -16.36 -9.16
C ASP A 42 6.99 -16.78 -10.62
N GLU A 43 5.90 -16.66 -11.39
CA GLU A 43 5.83 -16.97 -12.83
C GLU A 43 5.83 -15.71 -13.68
N ALA A 44 6.05 -15.87 -14.98
CA ALA A 44 6.01 -14.77 -15.95
C ALA A 44 4.62 -14.11 -15.97
N ILE A 45 4.59 -12.78 -15.90
CA ILE A 45 3.35 -11.99 -15.86
C ILE A 45 2.90 -11.72 -17.29
N GLY A 46 1.76 -12.30 -17.67
CA GLY A 46 1.19 -12.14 -19.02
C GLY A 46 0.47 -10.80 -19.24
N ALA A 47 -0.02 -10.15 -18.17
CA ALA A 47 -0.70 -8.86 -18.25
C ALA A 47 -0.39 -8.01 -16.99
N PRO A 48 -0.16 -6.69 -17.14
CA PRO A 48 0.11 -5.80 -16.01
C PRO A 48 -1.14 -5.43 -15.20
N LEU A 49 -2.31 -5.81 -15.67
CA LEU A 49 -3.61 -5.54 -15.07
C LEU A 49 -4.37 -6.85 -14.89
N GLY A 50 -5.07 -6.96 -13.78
CA GLY A 50 -6.04 -8.02 -13.53
C GLY A 50 -7.42 -7.42 -13.30
N ASP A 51 -8.46 -8.15 -13.67
CA ASP A 51 -9.85 -7.77 -13.42
C ASP A 51 -10.26 -8.00 -11.96
N VAL A 52 -9.54 -8.89 -11.28
CA VAL A 52 -9.79 -9.30 -9.89
C VAL A 52 -8.51 -9.12 -9.07
N MET A 53 -8.64 -8.46 -7.93
CA MET A 53 -7.53 -8.15 -7.03
C MET A 53 -7.51 -9.10 -5.83
N ASP A 54 -6.33 -9.56 -5.45
CA ASP A 54 -6.12 -10.29 -4.19
C ASP A 54 -6.18 -9.35 -2.99
N ASP A 55 -5.57 -8.19 -3.14
CA ASP A 55 -5.42 -7.15 -2.12
C ASP A 55 -5.83 -5.80 -2.69
N LEU A 56 -6.57 -5.02 -1.90
CA LEU A 56 -6.98 -3.68 -2.24
C LEU A 56 -6.59 -2.71 -1.12
N ILE A 57 -5.81 -1.68 -1.46
CA ILE A 57 -5.42 -0.63 -0.51
C ILE A 57 -6.16 0.65 -0.86
N VAL A 58 -6.99 1.13 0.06
CA VAL A 58 -7.87 2.29 -0.12
C VAL A 58 -7.50 3.41 0.82
N MET A 59 -7.15 4.56 0.25
CA MET A 59 -6.72 5.72 1.00
C MET A 59 -7.80 6.81 1.12
N ASN A 60 -8.94 6.67 0.42
CA ASN A 60 -10.06 7.60 0.49
C ASN A 60 -11.40 6.93 0.11
N GLY A 61 -12.52 7.52 0.53
CA GLY A 61 -13.86 6.97 0.33
C GLY A 61 -14.27 6.76 -1.14
N PRO A 62 -14.08 7.74 -2.06
CA PRO A 62 -14.40 7.55 -3.47
C PRO A 62 -13.70 6.36 -4.12
N SER A 63 -12.45 6.08 -3.73
CA SER A 63 -11.72 4.91 -4.22
C SER A 63 -12.31 3.61 -3.70
N LEU A 64 -12.84 3.58 -2.47
CA LEU A 64 -13.52 2.40 -1.94
C LEU A 64 -14.71 2.01 -2.82
N ALA A 65 -15.62 2.93 -3.08
CA ALA A 65 -16.81 2.67 -3.90
C ALA A 65 -16.47 2.18 -5.30
N LYS A 66 -15.40 2.74 -5.90
CA LYS A 66 -14.98 2.41 -7.25
C LYS A 66 -14.33 1.02 -7.37
N PHE A 67 -13.43 0.69 -6.43
CA PHE A 67 -12.56 -0.48 -6.58
C PHE A 67 -12.97 -1.69 -5.71
N LEU A 68 -13.83 -1.52 -4.70
CA LEU A 68 -14.28 -2.63 -3.87
C LEU A 68 -14.89 -3.80 -4.68
N PRO A 69 -15.63 -3.58 -5.79
CA PRO A 69 -16.14 -4.67 -6.61
C PRO A 69 -15.06 -5.54 -7.28
N THR A 70 -13.84 -5.01 -7.47
CA THR A 70 -12.73 -5.75 -8.08
C THR A 70 -11.98 -6.65 -7.08
N LEU A 71 -12.24 -6.52 -5.78
CA LEU A 71 -11.62 -7.36 -4.76
C LEU A 71 -12.28 -8.73 -4.74
N LYS A 72 -11.49 -9.80 -4.84
CA LYS A 72 -11.98 -11.18 -4.81
C LYS A 72 -12.62 -11.52 -3.46
N GLN A 73 -13.46 -12.52 -3.46
CA GLN A 73 -13.96 -13.15 -2.24
C GLN A 73 -12.79 -13.72 -1.42
N GLY A 74 -12.77 -13.45 -0.12
CA GLY A 74 -11.67 -13.83 0.77
C GLY A 74 -10.41 -12.96 0.63
N GLY A 75 -10.43 -11.95 -0.25
CA GLY A 75 -9.32 -11.01 -0.43
C GLY A 75 -9.15 -10.05 0.75
N ASN A 76 -8.04 -9.32 0.78
CA ASN A 76 -7.71 -8.41 1.85
C ASN A 76 -8.00 -6.95 1.44
N LEU A 77 -8.74 -6.24 2.28
CA LEU A 77 -9.05 -4.83 2.12
C LEU A 77 -8.34 -4.01 3.21
N PHE A 78 -7.40 -3.18 2.80
CA PHE A 78 -6.68 -2.25 3.67
C PHE A 78 -7.28 -0.86 3.53
N ILE A 79 -7.75 -0.27 4.62
CA ILE A 79 -8.33 1.07 4.60
C ILE A 79 -7.60 2.04 5.51
N ASN A 80 -7.50 3.29 5.05
CA ASN A 80 -7.15 4.41 5.91
C ASN A 80 -8.36 4.79 6.78
N SER A 81 -8.46 4.19 7.95
CA SER A 81 -9.62 4.35 8.84
C SER A 81 -9.78 5.74 9.44
N SER A 82 -8.80 6.64 9.26
CA SER A 82 -8.97 8.06 9.63
C SER A 82 -10.02 8.78 8.77
N ILE A 83 -10.24 8.32 7.54
CA ILE A 83 -11.09 9.03 6.55
C ILE A 83 -11.96 8.12 5.69
N VAL A 84 -11.80 6.80 5.81
CA VAL A 84 -12.62 5.81 5.10
C VAL A 84 -13.48 5.07 6.11
N SER A 85 -14.80 5.02 5.87
CA SER A 85 -15.71 4.25 6.72
C SER A 85 -15.39 2.77 6.68
N ASP A 86 -15.53 2.09 7.81
CA ASP A 86 -15.39 0.64 7.92
C ASP A 86 -16.71 -0.11 7.61
N ASP A 87 -17.80 0.60 7.39
CA ASP A 87 -19.04 0.04 6.84
C ASP A 87 -18.88 -0.12 5.31
N ILE A 88 -18.29 -1.25 4.93
CA ILE A 88 -17.95 -1.55 3.53
C ILE A 88 -19.04 -2.33 2.80
N GLY A 89 -20.10 -2.76 3.47
CA GLY A 89 -21.21 -3.53 2.89
C GLY A 89 -20.80 -4.92 2.37
N ARG A 90 -19.59 -5.43 2.70
CA ARG A 90 -19.10 -6.78 2.34
C ARG A 90 -18.58 -7.50 3.57
N SER A 91 -19.03 -8.73 3.78
CA SER A 91 -18.60 -9.61 4.87
C SER A 91 -17.69 -10.75 4.41
N ASP A 92 -17.46 -10.85 3.11
CA ASP A 92 -16.68 -11.90 2.45
C ASP A 92 -15.22 -11.51 2.20
N VAL A 93 -14.76 -10.40 2.77
CA VAL A 93 -13.38 -9.90 2.65
C VAL A 93 -12.76 -9.71 4.04
N LYS A 94 -11.44 -9.77 4.11
CA LYS A 94 -10.68 -9.50 5.33
C LYS A 94 -10.38 -8.00 5.41
N LEU A 95 -10.93 -7.33 6.41
CA LEU A 95 -10.76 -5.90 6.60
C LEU A 95 -9.60 -5.60 7.54
N VAL A 96 -8.60 -4.87 7.06
CA VAL A 96 -7.45 -4.36 7.81
C VAL A 96 -7.57 -2.84 7.92
N LYS A 97 -7.65 -2.33 9.15
CA LYS A 97 -7.86 -0.90 9.44
C LYS A 97 -6.59 -0.26 9.96
N ALA A 98 -6.20 0.88 9.41
CA ALA A 98 -5.09 1.66 9.93
C ALA A 98 -5.40 3.16 9.86
N PRO A 99 -5.35 3.91 10.98
CA PRO A 99 -5.62 5.34 11.02
C PRO A 99 -4.37 6.13 10.58
N VAL A 100 -3.92 5.87 9.35
CA VAL A 100 -2.60 6.34 8.89
C VAL A 100 -2.51 7.87 8.76
N THR A 101 -3.62 8.57 8.54
CA THR A 101 -3.62 10.04 8.51
C THR A 101 -3.39 10.62 9.89
N GLU A 102 -4.10 10.12 10.91
CA GLU A 102 -3.91 10.54 12.30
C GLU A 102 -2.48 10.27 12.75
N LEU A 103 -1.98 9.06 12.55
CA LEU A 103 -0.63 8.67 12.92
C LEU A 103 0.44 9.54 12.23
N ALA A 104 0.26 9.85 10.95
CA ALA A 104 1.19 10.72 10.23
C ALA A 104 1.20 12.16 10.78
N LEU A 105 0.03 12.67 11.20
CA LEU A 105 -0.09 13.99 11.83
C LEU A 105 0.55 14.00 13.21
N GLU A 106 0.33 12.98 14.03
CA GLU A 106 1.00 12.80 15.34
C GLU A 106 2.54 12.76 15.20
N MET A 107 3.04 12.14 14.13
CA MET A 107 4.47 12.13 13.78
C MET A 107 4.97 13.48 13.22
N GLY A 108 4.08 14.48 13.06
CA GLY A 108 4.41 15.82 12.58
C GLY A 108 4.60 15.96 11.08
N ASN A 109 4.27 14.94 10.27
CA ASN A 109 4.41 15.03 8.82
C ASN A 109 3.41 14.14 8.06
N ALA A 110 2.36 14.74 7.54
CA ALA A 110 1.33 14.03 6.77
C ALA A 110 1.86 13.21 5.56
N LYS A 111 3.07 13.53 5.05
CA LYS A 111 3.64 12.83 3.88
C LYS A 111 4.05 11.38 4.19
N VAL A 112 4.25 11.02 5.47
CA VAL A 112 4.64 9.66 5.84
C VAL A 112 3.48 8.66 5.87
N LEU A 113 2.24 9.13 5.71
CA LEU A 113 1.05 8.24 5.70
C LEU A 113 1.17 7.07 4.70
N ASN A 114 1.80 7.30 3.54
CA ASN A 114 2.01 6.25 2.55
C ASN A 114 3.01 5.20 3.04
N VAL A 115 4.01 5.61 3.82
CA VAL A 115 5.02 4.72 4.39
C VAL A 115 4.44 3.90 5.54
N ILE A 116 3.56 4.50 6.36
CA ILE A 116 2.82 3.79 7.40
C ILE A 116 1.94 2.70 6.76
N MET A 117 1.14 3.06 5.74
CA MET A 117 0.28 2.08 5.07
C MET A 117 1.08 0.98 4.34
N LEU A 118 2.25 1.31 3.77
CA LEU A 118 3.16 0.31 3.22
C LEU A 118 3.62 -0.68 4.29
N GLY A 119 3.98 -0.18 5.46
CA GLY A 119 4.31 -1.00 6.62
C GLY A 119 3.15 -1.91 7.04
N VAL A 120 1.93 -1.38 7.12
CA VAL A 120 0.72 -2.16 7.43
C VAL A 120 0.54 -3.31 6.43
N TYR A 121 0.63 -3.01 5.14
CA TYR A 121 0.48 -3.99 4.08
C TYR A 121 1.54 -5.10 4.18
N VAL A 122 2.80 -4.71 4.26
CA VAL A 122 3.93 -5.66 4.35
C VAL A 122 3.88 -6.47 5.64
N GLY A 123 3.56 -5.84 6.78
CA GLY A 123 3.43 -6.50 8.07
C GLY A 123 2.29 -7.52 8.12
N TYR A 124 1.20 -7.26 7.42
CA TYR A 124 0.06 -8.16 7.34
C TYR A 124 0.29 -9.30 6.35
N THR A 125 0.73 -9.00 5.13
CA THR A 125 0.82 -9.97 4.04
C THR A 125 2.11 -10.77 4.03
N GLU A 126 3.20 -10.21 4.54
CA GLU A 126 4.58 -10.74 4.42
C GLU A 126 4.95 -11.13 2.97
N VAL A 127 4.36 -10.44 2.00
CA VAL A 127 4.59 -10.68 0.56
C VAL A 127 6.05 -10.47 0.17
N ILE A 128 6.76 -9.64 0.92
CA ILE A 128 8.18 -9.34 0.81
C ILE A 128 8.78 -9.15 2.20
N ASP A 129 10.06 -9.48 2.37
CA ASP A 129 10.78 -9.21 3.62
C ASP A 129 10.76 -7.70 3.93
N PRO A 130 10.30 -7.29 5.12
CA PRO A 130 10.30 -5.89 5.53
C PRO A 130 11.68 -5.22 5.44
N ALA A 131 12.77 -5.95 5.64
CA ALA A 131 14.13 -5.42 5.53
C ALA A 131 14.43 -4.96 4.11
N ILE A 132 14.01 -5.72 3.10
CA ILE A 132 14.15 -5.37 1.68
C ILE A 132 13.37 -4.10 1.33
N VAL A 133 12.14 -4.00 1.85
CA VAL A 133 11.31 -2.81 1.62
C VAL A 133 11.94 -1.58 2.27
N TRP A 134 12.47 -1.73 3.49
CA TRP A 134 13.14 -0.63 4.18
C TRP A 134 14.40 -0.16 3.42
N GLU A 135 15.24 -1.08 2.98
CA GLU A 135 16.44 -0.77 2.20
C GLU A 135 16.10 0.02 0.91
N THR A 136 15.02 -0.35 0.24
CA THR A 136 14.50 0.37 -0.92
C THR A 136 14.07 1.79 -0.58
N ILE A 137 13.38 2.00 0.54
CA ILE A 137 12.97 3.33 1.02
C ILE A 137 14.23 4.16 1.33
N GLU A 138 15.18 3.59 2.04
CA GLU A 138 16.44 4.23 2.43
C GLU A 138 17.24 4.69 1.21
N HIS A 139 17.40 3.81 0.24
CA HIS A 139 18.08 4.14 -1.03
C HIS A 139 17.39 5.28 -1.78
N LYS A 140 16.05 5.29 -1.85
CA LYS A 140 15.30 6.35 -2.53
C LYS A 140 15.33 7.69 -1.78
N LEU A 141 15.51 7.66 -0.48
CA LEU A 141 15.64 8.86 0.35
C LEU A 141 17.09 9.26 0.61
N ALA A 142 18.08 8.61 -0.01
CA ALA A 142 19.50 8.89 0.19
C ALA A 142 19.87 10.37 -0.07
N SER A 143 19.20 11.02 -1.02
CA SER A 143 19.36 12.46 -1.27
C SER A 143 18.73 13.37 -0.21
N LYS A 144 17.94 12.81 0.71
CA LYS A 144 17.20 13.54 1.76
C LYS A 144 17.36 12.86 3.12
N PRO A 145 18.59 12.73 3.65
CA PRO A 145 18.87 11.92 4.84
C PRO A 145 18.10 12.38 6.09
N LYS A 146 17.71 13.65 6.16
CA LYS A 146 16.90 14.19 7.27
C LYS A 146 15.50 13.56 7.38
N LEU A 147 15.01 12.94 6.30
CA LEU A 147 13.69 12.27 6.28
C LEU A 147 13.77 10.82 6.72
N LEU A 148 14.96 10.21 6.76
CA LEU A 148 15.13 8.79 7.07
C LEU A 148 14.60 8.39 8.45
N PRO A 149 14.95 9.10 9.56
CA PRO A 149 14.49 8.68 10.88
C PRO A 149 12.98 8.65 11.02
N LEU A 150 12.30 9.67 10.47
CA LEU A 150 10.84 9.75 10.52
C LEU A 150 10.18 8.67 9.66
N ASN A 151 10.70 8.42 8.46
CA ASN A 151 10.16 7.37 7.59
C ASN A 151 10.40 5.98 8.18
N LYS A 152 11.52 5.76 8.90
CA LYS A 152 11.78 4.51 9.60
C LYS A 152 10.74 4.26 10.69
N GLN A 153 10.50 5.24 11.55
CA GLN A 153 9.46 5.15 12.57
C GLN A 153 8.08 4.90 11.98
N ALA A 154 7.76 5.58 10.88
CA ALA A 154 6.49 5.41 10.18
C ALA A 154 6.34 3.99 9.62
N PHE A 155 7.37 3.44 8.99
CA PHE A 155 7.37 2.09 8.47
C PHE A 155 7.24 1.03 9.57
N GLU A 156 8.05 1.16 10.64
CA GLU A 156 8.02 0.26 11.80
C GLU A 156 6.65 0.28 12.49
N LYS A 157 6.04 1.46 12.66
CA LYS A 157 4.68 1.59 13.20
C LYS A 157 3.64 0.90 12.32
N GLY A 158 3.76 1.03 11.01
CA GLY A 158 2.93 0.31 10.07
C GLY A 158 3.09 -1.21 10.17
N LEU A 159 4.31 -1.72 10.24
CA LEU A 159 4.60 -3.15 10.42
C LEU A 159 3.94 -3.72 11.69
N GLU A 160 4.06 -2.99 12.81
CA GLU A 160 3.43 -3.37 14.08
C GLU A 160 1.91 -3.51 13.92
N LEU A 161 1.26 -2.50 13.32
CA LEU A 161 -0.18 -2.49 13.09
C LEU A 161 -0.65 -3.61 12.16
N GLY A 162 0.10 -3.88 11.10
CA GLY A 162 -0.22 -4.95 10.16
C GLY A 162 -0.12 -6.33 10.81
N ARG A 163 0.96 -6.58 11.53
CA ARG A 163 1.17 -7.86 12.25
C ARG A 163 0.12 -8.10 13.34
N GLY A 164 -0.33 -7.05 14.00
CA GLY A 164 -1.34 -7.14 15.06
C GLY A 164 -2.75 -7.48 14.56
N GLN A 165 -3.01 -7.45 13.23
CA GLN A 165 -4.32 -7.74 12.63
C GLN A 165 -4.36 -9.02 11.79
N ARG A 166 -3.30 -9.83 11.81
CA ARG A 166 -3.21 -11.14 11.12
C ARG A 166 -4.10 -12.19 11.74
#